data_ddb44aab7ecb094a44498f563d7480ea
#
_entry.id   ddb44aab7ecb094a44498f563d7480ea
#
_cell.length_a   1.000
_cell.length_b   1.000
_cell.length_c   1.000
_cell.angle_alpha   90.00
_cell.angle_beta   90.00
_cell.angle_gamma   90.00
#
_symmetry.space_group_name_H-M   'P 1'
#
loop_
_entity.id
_entity.type
_entity.pdbx_description
1 polymer ?
#
loop_
_entity_poly.entity_id
_entity_poly.type
_entity_poly.pdbx_seq_one_letter_code
_entity_poly.pdbx_strand_id
1 'polypeptide(L)'
;MKIKILTLFPEMLRPMLEGSILGRAIRAGHLDVELVNIRNYAQNKHKNTDDYPFGGGAGMVMLPQPVVDAIEANQEPGMRRIYMSPRGRTLNQKIVEEYAKCDSLLFLCGHYEGVDQRALDLCIDEELSIGDYVLTGGELGALVTVDAVARLIPGVLGCDESSQDESFSMGLLEYPQYTRPAEFRGMKVPEVLLNGVHADIEAWRRREALTITRARRPELLDSAPLTDEDRETLRRLDLAEKFLAELEARGVQVRRMEMFAEQNYPKAWFAAFVPGENRKAAKKMCFSGRRHVGYLYQAFSMGYAPCEAVNALPDGLSGPATLYLNREGLGFEVENCEAIGTLPDCAVLTAKDLSWTAATSGKCEIYFARA
;
A
#
# COMPACT_ATOMS: atom_id res chain seq x y z
N MET A 1 -0.41 24.23 -16.32
CA MET A 1 0.59 24.59 -15.27
C MET A 1 1.89 24.97 -15.94
N LYS A 2 2.54 26.04 -15.49
CA LYS A 2 3.86 26.48 -15.99
C LYS A 2 4.97 26.07 -15.04
N ILE A 3 6.05 25.51 -15.57
CA ILE A 3 7.20 25.05 -14.78
C ILE A 3 8.49 25.55 -15.43
N LYS A 4 9.36 26.19 -14.65
CA LYS A 4 10.69 26.57 -15.08
C LYS A 4 11.76 25.84 -14.27
N ILE A 5 12.75 25.28 -14.95
CA ILE A 5 13.86 24.57 -14.30
C ILE A 5 15.16 25.28 -14.68
N LEU A 6 15.76 25.94 -13.70
CA LEU A 6 17.04 26.63 -13.81
C LEU A 6 18.16 25.65 -13.48
N THR A 7 19.05 25.41 -14.42
CA THR A 7 20.11 24.40 -14.30
C THR A 7 21.36 24.81 -15.10
N LEU A 8 22.51 24.22 -14.80
CA LEU A 8 23.71 24.32 -15.62
C LEU A 8 23.72 23.33 -16.80
N PHE A 9 22.82 22.32 -16.78
CA PHE A 9 22.82 21.17 -17.70
C PHE A 9 21.41 20.87 -18.26
N PRO A 10 20.78 21.78 -19.00
CA PRO A 10 19.43 21.59 -19.52
C PRO A 10 19.30 20.36 -20.44
N GLU A 11 20.40 19.95 -21.09
CA GLU A 11 20.44 18.77 -21.95
C GLU A 11 20.20 17.44 -21.18
N MET A 12 20.49 17.38 -19.89
CA MET A 12 20.20 16.21 -19.06
C MET A 12 18.70 15.96 -18.86
N LEU A 13 17.91 17.03 -18.83
CA LEU A 13 16.48 17.00 -18.52
C LEU A 13 15.62 16.78 -19.77
N ARG A 14 16.04 17.29 -20.90
CA ARG A 14 15.27 17.32 -22.15
C ARG A 14 14.70 15.95 -22.57
N PRO A 15 15.48 14.85 -22.62
CA PRO A 15 14.96 13.55 -23.05
C PRO A 15 13.83 13.03 -22.16
N MET A 16 13.89 13.30 -20.86
CA MET A 16 12.85 12.88 -19.91
C MET A 16 11.56 13.67 -20.07
N LEU A 17 11.66 14.99 -20.33
CA LEU A 17 10.52 15.87 -20.55
C LEU A 17 9.85 15.66 -21.91
N GLU A 18 10.57 15.17 -22.92
CA GLU A 18 10.03 14.89 -24.24
C GLU A 18 9.39 13.49 -24.35
N GLY A 19 9.69 12.60 -23.41
CA GLY A 19 9.25 11.20 -23.41
C GLY A 19 7.94 10.93 -22.68
N SER A 20 7.36 9.76 -22.94
CA SER A 20 6.27 9.14 -22.18
C SER A 20 5.10 10.10 -21.85
N ILE A 21 4.62 10.06 -20.62
CA ILE A 21 3.46 10.83 -20.12
C ILE A 21 3.78 12.33 -20.09
N LEU A 22 4.94 12.73 -19.57
CA LEU A 22 5.35 14.13 -19.51
C LEU A 22 5.40 14.78 -20.90
N GLY A 23 6.04 14.11 -21.87
CA GLY A 23 6.10 14.62 -23.23
C GLY A 23 4.73 14.73 -23.91
N ARG A 24 3.80 13.83 -23.61
CA ARG A 24 2.40 13.95 -24.08
C ARG A 24 1.68 15.13 -23.44
N ALA A 25 1.82 15.29 -22.13
CA ALA A 25 1.21 16.38 -21.38
C ALA A 25 1.71 17.76 -21.85
N ILE A 26 3.01 17.90 -22.14
CA ILE A 26 3.61 19.12 -22.68
C ILE A 26 3.08 19.39 -24.10
N ARG A 27 3.07 18.41 -25.00
CA ARG A 27 2.53 18.56 -26.36
C ARG A 27 1.02 18.87 -26.37
N ALA A 28 0.28 18.37 -25.41
CA ALA A 28 -1.16 18.64 -25.26
C ALA A 28 -1.45 20.00 -24.59
N GLY A 29 -0.43 20.71 -24.07
CA GLY A 29 -0.58 22.00 -23.41
C GLY A 29 -1.05 21.95 -21.96
N HIS A 30 -1.10 20.76 -21.33
CA HIS A 30 -1.41 20.64 -19.90
C HIS A 30 -0.25 21.16 -19.03
N LEU A 31 0.98 20.98 -19.52
CA LEU A 31 2.21 21.47 -18.90
C LEU A 31 2.96 22.35 -19.90
N ASP A 32 3.51 23.46 -19.40
CA ASP A 32 4.46 24.31 -20.11
C ASP A 32 5.77 24.27 -19.31
N VAL A 33 6.77 23.53 -19.82
CA VAL A 33 8.04 23.32 -19.11
C VAL A 33 9.17 23.96 -19.88
N GLU A 34 9.82 24.96 -19.26
CA GLU A 34 10.96 25.69 -19.79
C GLU A 34 12.25 25.31 -19.05
N LEU A 35 13.29 24.95 -19.80
CA LEU A 35 14.63 24.71 -19.29
C LEU A 35 15.50 25.95 -19.50
N VAL A 36 15.98 26.52 -18.39
CA VAL A 36 16.76 27.74 -18.38
C VAL A 36 18.21 27.43 -18.02
N ASN A 37 19.15 27.78 -18.92
CA ASN A 37 20.57 27.61 -18.64
C ASN A 37 21.12 28.81 -17.85
N ILE A 38 21.49 28.60 -16.60
CA ILE A 38 22.03 29.61 -15.69
C ILE A 38 23.30 30.29 -16.26
N ARG A 39 24.12 29.55 -17.04
CA ARG A 39 25.34 30.10 -17.68
C ARG A 39 25.03 31.30 -18.62
N ASN A 40 23.84 31.40 -19.14
CA ASN A 40 23.45 32.51 -20.01
C ASN A 40 23.37 33.86 -19.29
N TYR A 41 23.28 33.83 -17.96
CA TYR A 41 23.17 35.01 -17.08
C TYR A 41 24.53 35.38 -16.45
N ALA A 42 25.61 34.60 -16.69
CA ALA A 42 26.94 34.95 -16.24
C ALA A 42 27.47 36.13 -17.07
N GLN A 43 27.88 37.21 -16.39
CA GLN A 43 28.34 38.48 -17.00
C GLN A 43 29.82 38.46 -17.41
N ASN A 44 30.58 37.49 -16.94
CA ASN A 44 32.02 37.38 -17.26
C ASN A 44 32.24 36.76 -18.66
N LYS A 45 33.37 37.06 -19.27
CA LYS A 45 33.74 36.64 -20.65
C LYS A 45 33.72 35.12 -20.82
N HIS A 46 34.02 34.36 -19.75
CA HIS A 46 34.10 32.89 -19.76
C HIS A 46 32.83 32.20 -19.32
N LYS A 47 31.76 32.96 -18.99
CA LYS A 47 30.49 32.47 -18.47
C LYS A 47 30.65 31.52 -17.26
N ASN A 48 31.59 31.87 -16.36
CA ASN A 48 31.80 31.14 -15.12
C ASN A 48 30.60 31.39 -14.19
N THR A 49 30.16 30.32 -13.58
CA THR A 49 29.00 30.32 -12.69
C THR A 49 29.36 29.88 -11.25
N ASP A 50 30.65 29.68 -11.00
CA ASP A 50 31.17 29.12 -9.74
C ASP A 50 32.52 29.78 -9.38
N ASP A 51 32.84 29.76 -8.07
CA ASP A 51 34.10 30.23 -7.52
C ASP A 51 34.42 29.49 -6.20
N TYR A 52 35.63 29.68 -5.67
CA TYR A 52 36.09 29.08 -4.41
C TYR A 52 35.22 29.60 -3.20
N PRO A 53 34.89 28.72 -2.25
CA PRO A 53 34.13 29.14 -1.06
C PRO A 53 35.00 30.03 -0.16
N PHE A 54 34.37 31.06 0.44
CA PHE A 54 34.96 31.79 1.54
C PHE A 54 35.15 30.85 2.73
N GLY A 55 36.29 31.00 3.42
CA GLY A 55 36.67 30.11 4.54
C GLY A 55 37.45 28.87 4.11
N GLY A 56 37.65 28.69 2.80
CA GLY A 56 38.39 27.54 2.26
C GLY A 56 37.52 26.28 2.22
N GLY A 57 38.10 25.18 1.78
CA GLY A 57 37.40 23.90 1.60
C GLY A 57 37.65 23.34 0.22
N ALA A 58 37.20 22.10 0.00
CA ALA A 58 37.24 21.46 -1.32
C ALA A 58 36.02 21.90 -2.16
N GLY A 59 36.18 21.89 -3.48
CA GLY A 59 35.11 22.18 -4.41
C GLY A 59 34.88 23.65 -4.70
N MET A 60 33.77 23.95 -5.34
CA MET A 60 33.35 25.28 -5.82
C MET A 60 31.92 25.55 -5.35
N VAL A 61 31.54 26.82 -5.30
CA VAL A 61 30.15 27.25 -4.95
C VAL A 61 29.59 28.08 -6.11
N MET A 62 28.33 27.86 -6.46
CA MET A 62 27.69 28.66 -7.50
C MET A 62 27.59 30.12 -7.07
N LEU A 63 28.03 31.01 -7.96
CA LEU A 63 28.07 32.46 -7.77
C LEU A 63 26.65 33.02 -7.62
N PRO A 64 26.44 34.01 -6.72
CA PRO A 64 25.13 34.60 -6.50
C PRO A 64 24.61 35.36 -7.73
N GLN A 65 25.47 36.09 -8.46
CA GLN A 65 25.05 36.97 -9.57
C GLN A 65 24.33 36.20 -10.68
N PRO A 66 24.89 35.13 -11.32
CA PRO A 66 24.21 34.43 -12.39
C PRO A 66 22.95 33.69 -11.93
N VAL A 67 22.90 33.26 -10.66
CA VAL A 67 21.72 32.60 -10.08
C VAL A 67 20.59 33.61 -9.87
N VAL A 68 20.88 34.75 -9.23
CA VAL A 68 19.90 35.79 -8.99
C VAL A 68 19.34 36.35 -10.31
N ASP A 69 20.22 36.74 -11.25
CA ASP A 69 19.80 37.25 -12.55
C ASP A 69 18.94 36.24 -13.32
N ALA A 70 19.27 34.94 -13.25
CA ALA A 70 18.47 33.88 -13.87
C ALA A 70 17.08 33.76 -13.24
N ILE A 71 16.97 33.83 -11.91
CA ILE A 71 15.69 33.77 -11.21
C ILE A 71 14.85 35.01 -11.51
N GLU A 72 15.41 36.21 -11.37
CA GLU A 72 14.72 37.47 -11.59
C GLU A 72 14.19 37.62 -13.03
N ALA A 73 14.97 37.19 -14.04
CA ALA A 73 14.57 37.19 -15.43
C ALA A 73 13.47 36.17 -15.78
N ASN A 74 13.28 35.15 -14.96
CA ASN A 74 12.37 34.04 -15.24
C ASN A 74 11.22 33.88 -14.26
N GLN A 75 11.25 34.58 -13.12
CA GLN A 75 10.13 34.57 -12.18
C GLN A 75 8.91 35.30 -12.71
N GLU A 76 7.74 34.87 -12.29
CA GLU A 76 6.45 35.49 -12.61
C GLU A 76 5.69 35.77 -11.31
N PRO A 77 4.74 36.73 -11.28
CA PRO A 77 3.93 36.97 -10.09
C PRO A 77 3.22 35.72 -9.62
N GLY A 78 3.38 35.36 -8.33
CA GLY A 78 2.78 34.16 -7.74
C GLY A 78 3.51 32.85 -8.00
N MET A 79 4.60 32.85 -8.77
CA MET A 79 5.43 31.67 -9.02
C MET A 79 6.16 31.26 -7.74
N ARG A 80 6.02 29.96 -7.35
CA ARG A 80 6.71 29.41 -6.20
C ARG A 80 8.12 28.98 -6.59
N ARG A 81 9.13 29.49 -5.88
CA ARG A 81 10.55 29.32 -6.18
C ARG A 81 11.16 28.34 -5.21
N ILE A 82 11.64 27.19 -5.72
CA ILE A 82 12.05 26.03 -4.96
C ILE A 82 13.51 25.72 -5.29
N TYR A 83 14.35 25.62 -4.26
CA TYR A 83 15.72 25.14 -4.39
C TYR A 83 15.79 23.65 -4.04
N MET A 84 16.33 22.83 -4.96
CA MET A 84 16.54 21.41 -4.73
C MET A 84 17.75 21.19 -3.83
N SER A 85 17.51 20.77 -2.59
CA SER A 85 18.54 20.71 -1.54
C SER A 85 18.25 19.60 -0.53
N PRO A 86 19.27 18.84 -0.06
CA PRO A 86 19.08 17.83 0.98
C PRO A 86 18.66 18.44 2.34
N ARG A 87 18.79 19.75 2.53
CA ARG A 87 18.36 20.47 3.75
C ARG A 87 16.88 20.80 3.76
N GLY A 88 16.18 20.65 2.63
CA GLY A 88 14.79 21.04 2.45
C GLY A 88 13.78 20.09 3.10
N ARG A 89 12.51 20.47 3.05
CA ARG A 89 11.39 19.60 3.40
C ARG A 89 11.44 18.33 2.55
N THR A 90 11.28 17.15 3.17
CA THR A 90 11.25 15.90 2.41
C THR A 90 9.95 15.77 1.61
N LEU A 91 10.08 15.61 0.29
CA LEU A 91 8.96 15.43 -0.64
C LEU A 91 8.06 14.25 -0.22
N ASN A 92 6.78 14.50 -0.20
CA ASN A 92 5.73 13.52 0.03
C ASN A 92 4.47 13.91 -0.75
N GLN A 93 3.47 13.02 -0.79
CA GLN A 93 2.25 13.26 -1.58
C GLN A 93 1.53 14.56 -1.21
N LYS A 94 1.53 14.96 0.06
CA LYS A 94 0.95 16.22 0.53
C LYS A 94 1.60 17.45 -0.11
N ILE A 95 2.94 17.46 -0.18
CA ILE A 95 3.69 18.54 -0.83
C ILE A 95 3.42 18.56 -2.33
N VAL A 96 3.32 17.38 -2.96
CA VAL A 96 2.96 17.26 -4.38
C VAL A 96 1.58 17.87 -4.63
N GLU A 97 0.59 17.61 -3.77
CA GLU A 97 -0.75 18.20 -3.83
C GLU A 97 -0.76 19.72 -3.59
N GLU A 98 0.14 20.22 -2.72
CA GLU A 98 0.34 21.66 -2.54
C GLU A 98 0.84 22.30 -3.84
N TYR A 99 1.84 21.67 -4.48
CA TYR A 99 2.41 22.20 -5.74
C TYR A 99 1.47 22.07 -6.92
N ALA A 100 0.67 21.01 -6.99
CA ALA A 100 -0.32 20.84 -8.06
C ALA A 100 -1.41 21.94 -8.07
N LYS A 101 -1.59 22.66 -6.96
CA LYS A 101 -2.52 23.82 -6.85
C LYS A 101 -1.88 25.15 -7.25
N CYS A 102 -0.57 25.19 -7.49
CA CYS A 102 0.11 26.39 -7.95
C CYS A 102 -0.10 26.58 -9.46
N ASP A 103 -0.25 27.82 -9.91
CA ASP A 103 -0.30 28.13 -11.34
C ASP A 103 1.06 27.94 -12.01
N SER A 104 2.13 28.20 -11.24
CA SER A 104 3.50 28.12 -11.75
C SER A 104 4.53 27.78 -10.66
N LEU A 105 5.57 27.03 -11.07
CA LEU A 105 6.69 26.60 -10.23
C LEU A 105 8.02 26.97 -10.91
N LEU A 106 9.02 27.35 -10.10
CA LEU A 106 10.40 27.52 -10.55
C LEU A 106 11.31 26.65 -9.67
N PHE A 107 12.06 25.76 -10.31
CA PHE A 107 13.06 24.93 -9.64
C PHE A 107 14.46 25.46 -9.91
N LEU A 108 15.23 25.70 -8.86
CA LEU A 108 16.66 25.95 -8.94
C LEU A 108 17.41 24.64 -8.66
N CYS A 109 18.18 24.18 -9.63
CA CYS A 109 19.06 23.02 -9.50
C CYS A 109 20.48 23.51 -9.20
N GLY A 110 20.95 23.21 -7.97
CA GLY A 110 22.32 23.49 -7.56
C GLY A 110 23.29 22.42 -8.03
N HIS A 111 24.56 22.82 -8.14
CA HIS A 111 25.70 21.95 -8.43
C HIS A 111 26.87 22.27 -7.50
N TYR A 112 27.96 21.53 -7.64
CA TYR A 112 29.19 21.68 -6.85
C TYR A 112 28.90 21.45 -5.34
N GLU A 113 29.46 22.34 -4.48
CA GLU A 113 29.20 22.32 -3.04
C GLU A 113 27.89 23.07 -2.64
N GLY A 114 27.18 23.61 -3.65
CA GLY A 114 25.91 24.31 -3.46
C GLY A 114 25.89 25.69 -4.11
N VAL A 115 24.92 26.47 -3.68
CA VAL A 115 24.63 27.84 -4.17
C VAL A 115 24.98 28.84 -3.06
N ASP A 116 25.54 29.99 -3.41
CA ASP A 116 25.80 31.08 -2.46
C ASP A 116 24.52 31.41 -1.67
N GLN A 117 24.61 31.38 -0.35
CA GLN A 117 23.47 31.55 0.54
C GLN A 117 22.71 32.85 0.30
N ARG A 118 23.41 33.93 -0.09
CA ARG A 118 22.78 35.22 -0.38
C ARG A 118 21.79 35.16 -1.56
N ALA A 119 22.08 34.31 -2.56
CA ALA A 119 21.14 34.09 -3.67
C ALA A 119 19.88 33.35 -3.21
N LEU A 120 20.05 32.38 -2.32
CA LEU A 120 18.93 31.64 -1.74
C LEU A 120 18.06 32.56 -0.86
N ASP A 121 18.67 33.32 0.03
CA ASP A 121 17.99 34.24 0.93
C ASP A 121 17.20 35.35 0.19
N LEU A 122 17.70 35.79 -0.97
CA LEU A 122 17.06 36.83 -1.79
C LEU A 122 15.92 36.30 -2.67
N CYS A 123 16.05 35.06 -3.20
CA CYS A 123 15.23 34.67 -4.34
C CYS A 123 14.44 33.38 -4.14
N ILE A 124 14.68 32.58 -3.12
CA ILE A 124 14.05 31.27 -2.93
C ILE A 124 12.98 31.32 -1.83
N ASP A 125 11.83 30.73 -2.08
CA ASP A 125 10.75 30.64 -1.12
C ASP A 125 10.91 29.45 -0.16
N GLU A 126 11.45 28.32 -0.69
CA GLU A 126 11.69 27.12 0.10
C GLU A 126 12.76 26.19 -0.49
N GLU A 127 13.33 25.34 0.36
CA GLU A 127 14.20 24.24 -0.04
C GLU A 127 13.41 22.93 -0.02
N LEU A 128 13.65 22.04 -1.00
CA LEU A 128 12.98 20.75 -1.14
C LEU A 128 14.01 19.61 -1.28
N SER A 129 13.85 18.59 -0.47
CA SER A 129 14.62 17.34 -0.52
C SER A 129 13.77 16.21 -1.10
N ILE A 130 14.35 15.27 -1.83
CA ILE A 130 13.67 14.04 -2.27
C ILE A 130 14.06 12.81 -1.42
N GLY A 131 14.79 13.00 -0.32
CA GLY A 131 15.18 11.94 0.60
C GLY A 131 16.54 12.21 1.26
N ASP A 132 16.90 11.38 2.23
CA ASP A 132 18.10 11.50 3.05
C ASP A 132 19.35 10.93 2.34
N TYR A 133 19.67 11.48 1.18
CA TYR A 133 20.87 11.17 0.40
C TYR A 133 21.30 12.35 -0.45
N VAL A 134 22.55 12.37 -0.85
CA VAL A 134 23.15 13.44 -1.64
C VAL A 134 23.29 13.02 -3.10
N LEU A 135 22.88 13.90 -4.01
CA LEU A 135 23.03 13.75 -5.46
C LEU A 135 24.13 14.70 -5.98
N THR A 136 24.56 14.48 -7.21
CA THR A 136 25.56 15.34 -7.89
C THR A 136 25.02 16.71 -8.29
N GLY A 137 23.68 16.87 -8.33
CA GLY A 137 22.99 18.11 -8.68
C GLY A 137 21.50 18.02 -8.40
N GLY A 138 20.79 19.13 -8.56
CA GLY A 138 19.36 19.23 -8.27
C GLY A 138 18.42 18.70 -9.36
N GLU A 139 18.94 18.38 -10.55
CA GLU A 139 18.15 18.07 -11.74
C GLU A 139 17.22 16.87 -11.56
N LEU A 140 17.72 15.77 -11.00
CA LEU A 140 16.92 14.57 -10.76
C LEU A 140 15.83 14.83 -9.72
N GLY A 141 16.13 15.61 -8.68
CA GLY A 141 15.13 16.02 -7.69
C GLY A 141 14.02 16.85 -8.30
N ALA A 142 14.35 17.81 -9.17
CA ALA A 142 13.38 18.59 -9.90
C ALA A 142 12.52 17.69 -10.81
N LEU A 143 13.11 16.75 -11.57
CA LEU A 143 12.35 15.82 -12.42
C LEU A 143 11.40 14.93 -11.63
N VAL A 144 11.83 14.37 -10.52
CA VAL A 144 10.97 13.55 -9.62
C VAL A 144 9.78 14.38 -9.16
N THR A 145 10.01 15.62 -8.76
CA THR A 145 8.94 16.53 -8.31
C THR A 145 8.00 16.90 -9.44
N VAL A 146 8.52 17.23 -10.63
CA VAL A 146 7.73 17.55 -11.82
C VAL A 146 6.86 16.37 -12.24
N ASP A 147 7.41 15.13 -12.26
CA ASP A 147 6.65 13.95 -12.62
C ASP A 147 5.52 13.68 -11.62
N ALA A 148 5.81 13.76 -10.32
CA ALA A 148 4.80 13.59 -9.27
C ALA A 148 3.67 14.62 -9.36
N VAL A 149 4.01 15.90 -9.57
CA VAL A 149 3.04 17.00 -9.73
C VAL A 149 2.21 16.84 -11.00
N ALA A 150 2.86 16.47 -12.12
CA ALA A 150 2.20 16.32 -13.41
C ALA A 150 1.06 15.30 -13.36
N ARG A 151 1.21 14.22 -12.59
CA ARG A 151 0.18 13.17 -12.41
C ARG A 151 -1.13 13.70 -11.80
N LEU A 152 -1.06 14.80 -11.05
CA LEU A 152 -2.22 15.44 -10.42
C LEU A 152 -2.87 16.55 -11.30
N ILE A 153 -2.26 16.89 -12.42
CA ILE A 153 -2.82 17.88 -13.34
C ILE A 153 -3.90 17.23 -14.21
N PRO A 154 -5.14 17.78 -14.24
CA PRO A 154 -6.22 17.22 -15.03
C PRO A 154 -5.84 17.03 -16.51
N GLY A 155 -6.19 15.87 -17.05
CA GLY A 155 -5.92 15.53 -18.46
C GLY A 155 -4.50 15.01 -18.75
N VAL A 156 -3.59 14.94 -17.78
CA VAL A 156 -2.24 14.36 -17.94
C VAL A 156 -2.29 12.83 -17.92
N LEU A 157 -3.03 12.24 -17.00
CA LEU A 157 -3.34 10.80 -16.99
C LEU A 157 -4.58 10.52 -17.82
N GLY A 158 -4.62 9.36 -18.48
CA GLY A 158 -5.73 8.99 -19.36
C GLY A 158 -7.04 8.63 -18.62
N CYS A 159 -7.01 8.50 -17.31
CA CYS A 159 -8.15 8.27 -16.44
C CYS A 159 -7.89 9.01 -15.12
N ASP A 160 -8.67 10.04 -14.84
CA ASP A 160 -8.52 10.85 -13.62
C ASP A 160 -8.87 10.06 -12.35
N GLU A 161 -9.65 8.96 -12.48
CA GLU A 161 -9.97 8.05 -11.38
C GLU A 161 -8.78 7.18 -10.95
N SER A 162 -7.78 6.97 -11.83
CA SER A 162 -6.61 6.14 -11.53
C SER A 162 -5.78 6.69 -10.37
N SER A 163 -5.75 8.02 -10.19
CA SER A 163 -4.96 8.65 -9.11
C SER A 163 -5.62 8.56 -7.74
N GLN A 164 -6.91 8.21 -7.65
CA GLN A 164 -7.65 8.17 -6.39
C GLN A 164 -7.36 6.90 -5.57
N ASP A 165 -7.09 5.78 -6.25
CA ASP A 165 -6.84 4.47 -5.63
C ASP A 165 -5.34 4.15 -5.47
N GLU A 166 -4.45 5.09 -5.79
CA GLU A 166 -3.00 4.89 -5.69
C GLU A 166 -2.49 5.00 -4.25
N SER A 167 -1.26 4.48 -4.03
CA SER A 167 -0.56 4.63 -2.75
C SER A 167 -0.52 6.08 -2.30
N PHE A 168 -0.79 6.29 -1.01
CA PHE A 168 -0.82 7.58 -0.30
C PHE A 168 -2.06 8.45 -0.55
N SER A 169 -2.79 8.33 -1.65
CA SER A 169 -4.00 9.14 -1.91
C SER A 169 -5.09 8.88 -0.87
N MET A 170 -5.25 7.62 -0.44
CA MET A 170 -6.15 7.23 0.66
C MET A 170 -5.44 7.07 2.02
N GLY A 171 -4.20 7.55 2.16
CA GLY A 171 -3.38 7.38 3.35
C GLY A 171 -2.84 5.96 3.56
N LEU A 172 -3.01 5.05 2.60
CA LEU A 172 -2.54 3.67 2.63
C LEU A 172 -1.63 3.38 1.43
N LEU A 173 -0.91 2.26 1.48
CA LEU A 173 -0.29 1.67 0.29
C LEU A 173 -1.36 0.97 -0.55
N GLU A 174 -1.15 0.96 -1.86
CA GLU A 174 -2.02 0.29 -2.83
C GLU A 174 -1.98 -1.25 -2.65
N TYR A 175 -3.10 -1.89 -2.95
CA TYR A 175 -3.26 -3.34 -3.00
C TYR A 175 -2.50 -3.96 -4.19
N PRO A 176 -2.22 -5.30 -4.19
CA PRO A 176 -1.51 -5.96 -5.30
C PRO A 176 -2.37 -5.99 -6.57
N GLN A 177 -1.75 -5.67 -7.69
CA GLN A 177 -2.39 -5.72 -9.00
C GLN A 177 -2.10 -7.05 -9.70
N TYR A 178 -3.10 -7.59 -10.39
CA TYR A 178 -3.00 -8.83 -11.15
C TYR A 178 -3.48 -8.62 -12.59
N THR A 179 -2.85 -9.32 -13.53
CA THR A 179 -3.23 -9.33 -14.95
C THR A 179 -3.22 -10.75 -15.52
N ARG A 180 -3.57 -10.89 -16.77
CA ARG A 180 -3.57 -12.19 -17.50
C ARG A 180 -2.15 -12.75 -17.66
N PRO A 181 -1.99 -14.08 -17.63
CA PRO A 181 -3.00 -15.12 -17.46
C PRO A 181 -3.43 -15.31 -16.00
N ALA A 182 -4.59 -15.97 -15.76
CA ALA A 182 -5.13 -16.22 -14.41
C ALA A 182 -4.26 -17.17 -13.58
N GLU A 183 -3.40 -17.96 -14.22
CA GLU A 183 -2.39 -18.79 -13.55
C GLU A 183 -1.05 -18.62 -14.26
N PHE A 184 0.01 -18.38 -13.48
CA PHE A 184 1.37 -18.25 -13.98
C PHE A 184 2.35 -19.01 -13.07
N ARG A 185 3.00 -20.04 -13.59
CA ARG A 185 3.98 -20.90 -12.89
C ARG A 185 3.41 -21.49 -11.59
N GLY A 186 2.16 -21.93 -11.60
CA GLY A 186 1.47 -22.51 -10.45
C GLY A 186 0.89 -21.49 -9.46
N MET A 187 1.17 -20.20 -9.65
CA MET A 187 0.57 -19.13 -8.85
C MET A 187 -0.71 -18.63 -9.53
N LYS A 188 -1.79 -18.57 -8.78
CA LYS A 188 -3.12 -18.15 -9.27
C LYS A 188 -3.47 -16.74 -8.84
N VAL A 189 -4.24 -16.06 -9.68
CA VAL A 189 -4.94 -14.83 -9.28
C VAL A 189 -5.96 -15.17 -8.20
N PRO A 190 -6.11 -14.35 -7.14
CA PRO A 190 -7.15 -14.55 -6.12
C PRO A 190 -8.54 -14.73 -6.73
N GLU A 191 -9.28 -15.76 -6.29
CA GLU A 191 -10.60 -16.10 -6.86
C GLU A 191 -11.61 -14.96 -6.77
N VAL A 192 -11.52 -14.13 -5.75
CA VAL A 192 -12.37 -12.96 -5.58
C VAL A 192 -12.28 -11.98 -6.75
N LEU A 193 -11.11 -11.87 -7.39
CA LEU A 193 -10.91 -11.00 -8.56
C LEU A 193 -11.49 -11.59 -9.85
N LEU A 194 -11.87 -12.87 -9.83
CA LEU A 194 -12.43 -13.60 -10.97
C LEU A 194 -13.94 -13.78 -10.89
N ASN A 195 -14.56 -13.54 -9.72
CA ASN A 195 -15.99 -13.78 -9.50
C ASN A 195 -16.92 -12.69 -10.06
N GLY A 196 -16.41 -11.51 -10.40
CA GLY A 196 -17.17 -10.40 -10.96
C GLY A 196 -18.07 -9.66 -9.95
N VAL A 197 -18.01 -9.97 -8.66
CA VAL A 197 -18.79 -9.31 -7.61
C VAL A 197 -18.03 -8.08 -7.10
N HIS A 198 -18.41 -6.90 -7.55
CA HIS A 198 -17.70 -5.64 -7.24
C HIS A 198 -17.52 -5.40 -5.74
N ALA A 199 -18.56 -5.65 -4.94
CA ALA A 199 -18.48 -5.45 -3.49
C ALA A 199 -17.40 -6.33 -2.82
N ASP A 200 -17.26 -7.58 -3.27
CA ASP A 200 -16.24 -8.49 -2.75
C ASP A 200 -14.82 -8.05 -3.18
N ILE A 201 -14.71 -7.57 -4.43
CA ILE A 201 -13.46 -7.06 -4.99
C ILE A 201 -13.00 -5.82 -4.21
N GLU A 202 -13.89 -4.85 -3.95
CA GLU A 202 -13.57 -3.64 -3.17
C GLU A 202 -13.18 -3.98 -1.72
N ALA A 203 -13.91 -4.88 -1.07
CA ALA A 203 -13.57 -5.35 0.28
C ALA A 203 -12.20 -6.04 0.30
N TRP A 204 -11.88 -6.83 -0.72
CA TRP A 204 -10.57 -7.48 -0.86
C TRP A 204 -9.46 -6.45 -1.07
N ARG A 205 -9.62 -5.48 -1.98
CA ARG A 205 -8.68 -4.40 -2.24
C ARG A 205 -8.37 -3.62 -0.97
N ARG A 206 -9.41 -3.21 -0.24
CA ARG A 206 -9.25 -2.46 1.01
C ARG A 206 -8.48 -3.26 2.06
N ARG A 207 -8.80 -4.53 2.24
CA ARG A 207 -8.09 -5.42 3.16
C ARG A 207 -6.63 -5.61 2.78
N GLU A 208 -6.33 -5.83 1.50
CA GLU A 208 -4.95 -5.98 1.03
C GLU A 208 -4.14 -4.69 1.23
N ALA A 209 -4.73 -3.53 0.94
CA ALA A 209 -4.12 -2.24 1.22
C ALA A 209 -3.77 -2.08 2.71
N LEU A 210 -4.69 -2.41 3.62
CA LEU A 210 -4.44 -2.40 5.07
C LEU A 210 -3.34 -3.38 5.47
N THR A 211 -3.37 -4.60 4.92
CA THR A 211 -2.38 -5.65 5.21
C THR A 211 -0.98 -5.24 4.79
N ILE A 212 -0.83 -4.72 3.56
CA ILE A 212 0.47 -4.26 3.04
C ILE A 212 0.96 -3.03 3.80
N THR A 213 0.07 -2.08 4.09
CA THR A 213 0.44 -0.87 4.84
C THR A 213 0.93 -1.24 6.23
N ARG A 214 0.19 -2.08 6.95
CA ARG A 214 0.58 -2.56 8.28
C ARG A 214 1.96 -3.24 8.27
N ALA A 215 2.24 -4.04 7.25
CA ALA A 215 3.48 -4.81 7.16
C ALA A 215 4.70 -3.96 6.73
N ARG A 216 4.50 -2.96 5.87
CA ARG A 216 5.60 -2.22 5.23
C ARG A 216 5.76 -0.78 5.69
N ARG A 217 4.67 -0.12 6.02
CA ARG A 217 4.62 1.29 6.38
C ARG A 217 3.58 1.53 7.49
N PRO A 218 3.75 0.88 8.68
CA PRO A 218 2.77 0.94 9.76
C PRO A 218 2.49 2.38 10.25
N GLU A 219 3.46 3.28 10.14
CA GLU A 219 3.29 4.69 10.52
C GLU A 219 2.24 5.45 9.70
N LEU A 220 1.91 4.97 8.48
CA LEU A 220 0.84 5.56 7.68
C LEU A 220 -0.54 5.35 8.33
N LEU A 221 -0.72 4.25 9.07
CA LEU A 221 -1.98 3.96 9.75
C LEU A 221 -2.33 4.97 10.84
N ASP A 222 -1.34 5.66 11.41
CA ASP A 222 -1.54 6.67 12.45
C ASP A 222 -2.32 7.90 11.93
N SER A 223 -2.17 8.20 10.64
CA SER A 223 -2.79 9.36 9.99
C SER A 223 -3.85 9.01 8.95
N ALA A 224 -3.98 7.72 8.59
CA ALA A 224 -4.95 7.26 7.60
C ALA A 224 -6.40 7.45 8.11
N PRO A 225 -7.35 7.82 7.22
CA PRO A 225 -8.77 7.90 7.57
C PRO A 225 -9.38 6.50 7.67
N LEU A 226 -9.13 5.82 8.80
CA LEU A 226 -9.61 4.47 9.05
C LEU A 226 -11.06 4.46 9.52
N THR A 227 -11.88 3.61 8.89
CA THR A 227 -13.24 3.29 9.34
C THR A 227 -13.22 2.31 10.52
N ASP A 228 -14.36 2.10 11.18
CA ASP A 228 -14.48 1.08 12.23
C ASP A 228 -14.25 -0.33 11.67
N GLU A 229 -14.63 -0.57 10.41
CA GLU A 229 -14.41 -1.83 9.69
C GLU A 229 -12.91 -2.07 9.42
N ASP A 230 -12.18 -1.01 9.06
CA ASP A 230 -10.72 -1.07 8.89
C ASP A 230 -10.01 -1.42 10.20
N ARG A 231 -10.42 -0.79 11.31
CA ARG A 231 -9.88 -1.07 12.64
C ARG A 231 -10.14 -2.50 13.08
N GLU A 232 -11.34 -3.02 12.82
CA GLU A 232 -11.65 -4.41 13.07
C GLU A 232 -10.84 -5.36 12.18
N THR A 233 -10.62 -5.00 10.92
CA THR A 233 -9.77 -5.76 10.00
C THR A 233 -8.32 -5.82 10.50
N LEU A 234 -7.75 -4.69 10.92
CA LEU A 234 -6.40 -4.63 11.50
C LEU A 234 -6.30 -5.48 12.78
N ARG A 235 -7.29 -5.39 13.69
CA ARG A 235 -7.36 -6.22 14.90
C ARG A 235 -7.37 -7.71 14.57
N ARG A 236 -8.13 -8.11 13.54
CA ARG A 236 -8.16 -9.51 13.08
C ARG A 236 -6.85 -9.96 12.45
N LEU A 237 -6.12 -9.08 11.77
CA LEU A 237 -4.78 -9.36 11.27
C LEU A 237 -3.80 -9.62 12.41
N ASP A 238 -3.84 -8.79 13.47
CA ASP A 238 -2.99 -8.97 14.66
C ASP A 238 -3.27 -10.30 15.38
N LEU A 239 -4.55 -10.62 15.55
CA LEU A 239 -4.95 -11.89 16.16
C LEU A 239 -4.51 -13.10 15.33
N ALA A 240 -4.67 -13.03 13.99
CA ALA A 240 -4.27 -14.10 13.10
C ALA A 240 -2.76 -14.35 13.16
N GLU A 241 -1.95 -13.30 13.15
CA GLU A 241 -0.50 -13.38 13.21
C GLU A 241 -0.03 -13.97 14.55
N LYS A 242 -0.60 -13.48 15.65
CA LYS A 242 -0.33 -14.03 16.98
C LYS A 242 -0.66 -15.52 17.07
N PHE A 243 -1.81 -15.92 16.54
CA PHE A 243 -2.26 -17.30 16.58
C PHE A 243 -1.41 -18.20 15.66
N LEU A 244 -0.99 -17.72 14.49
CA LEU A 244 -0.03 -18.42 13.63
C LEU A 244 1.27 -18.70 14.38
N ALA A 245 1.85 -17.67 15.00
CA ALA A 245 3.10 -17.83 15.77
C ALA A 245 2.95 -18.85 16.94
N GLU A 246 1.79 -18.88 17.62
CA GLU A 246 1.51 -19.85 18.68
C GLU A 246 1.43 -21.30 18.14
N LEU A 247 0.82 -21.50 16.97
CA LEU A 247 0.75 -22.83 16.33
C LEU A 247 2.11 -23.28 15.82
N GLU A 248 2.85 -22.40 15.14
CA GLU A 248 4.21 -22.68 14.65
C GLU A 248 5.16 -23.05 15.79
N ALA A 249 5.08 -22.35 16.93
CA ALA A 249 5.86 -22.67 18.13
C ALA A 249 5.56 -24.07 18.70
N ARG A 250 4.38 -24.63 18.40
CA ARG A 250 3.99 -26.03 18.73
C ARG A 250 4.40 -27.04 17.66
N GLY A 251 5.06 -26.60 16.58
CA GLY A 251 5.46 -27.44 15.46
C GLY A 251 4.34 -27.74 14.45
N VAL A 252 3.23 -26.98 14.51
CA VAL A 252 2.15 -27.10 13.52
C VAL A 252 2.58 -26.39 12.24
N GLN A 253 2.53 -27.09 11.11
CA GLN A 253 2.72 -26.50 9.79
C GLN A 253 1.40 -25.86 9.35
N VAL A 254 1.35 -24.54 9.39
CA VAL A 254 0.12 -23.77 9.25
C VAL A 254 0.32 -22.53 8.36
N ARG A 255 -0.73 -22.21 7.62
CA ARG A 255 -0.82 -20.91 6.92
C ARG A 255 -2.22 -20.35 7.03
N ARG A 256 -2.35 -19.04 6.92
CA ARG A 256 -3.67 -18.40 6.89
C ARG A 256 -4.40 -18.72 5.59
N MET A 257 -5.70 -18.94 5.66
CA MET A 257 -6.55 -19.08 4.50
C MET A 257 -6.69 -17.73 3.76
N GLU A 258 -6.89 -17.78 2.46
CA GLU A 258 -7.31 -16.61 1.70
C GLU A 258 -8.70 -16.13 2.16
N MET A 259 -8.92 -14.81 2.14
CA MET A 259 -10.15 -14.19 2.64
C MET A 259 -11.42 -14.79 2.02
N PHE A 260 -11.43 -15.02 0.70
CA PHE A 260 -12.60 -15.56 0.02
C PHE A 260 -12.90 -17.00 0.48
N ALA A 261 -11.87 -17.82 0.63
CA ALA A 261 -11.99 -19.16 1.18
C ALA A 261 -12.45 -19.13 2.64
N GLU A 262 -11.88 -18.24 3.45
CA GLU A 262 -12.25 -17.99 4.85
C GLU A 262 -13.75 -17.62 5.00
N GLN A 263 -14.25 -16.71 4.18
CA GLN A 263 -15.66 -16.28 4.18
C GLN A 263 -16.64 -17.36 3.70
N ASN A 264 -16.20 -18.21 2.78
CA ASN A 264 -17.04 -19.29 2.23
C ASN A 264 -16.92 -20.59 3.01
N TYR A 265 -15.92 -20.76 3.88
CA TYR A 265 -15.74 -21.97 4.69
C TYR A 265 -17.00 -22.39 5.46
N PRO A 266 -17.73 -21.49 6.18
CA PRO A 266 -18.95 -21.88 6.88
C PRO A 266 -20.01 -22.47 5.96
N LYS A 267 -20.14 -21.96 4.73
CA LYS A 267 -21.13 -22.48 3.75
C LYS A 267 -20.74 -23.90 3.28
N ALA A 268 -19.46 -24.12 3.00
CA ALA A 268 -18.94 -25.43 2.61
C ALA A 268 -19.09 -26.45 3.74
N TRP A 269 -18.77 -26.07 4.96
CA TRP A 269 -18.93 -26.88 6.15
C TRP A 269 -20.39 -27.29 6.37
N PHE A 270 -21.35 -26.32 6.28
CA PHE A 270 -22.80 -26.61 6.39
C PHE A 270 -23.27 -27.59 5.31
N ALA A 271 -22.75 -27.47 4.10
CA ALA A 271 -23.10 -28.37 3.01
C ALA A 271 -22.61 -29.80 3.24
N ALA A 272 -21.48 -29.97 3.94
CA ALA A 272 -20.90 -31.28 4.22
C ALA A 272 -21.55 -31.97 5.43
N PHE A 273 -21.73 -31.25 6.54
CA PHE A 273 -22.03 -31.86 7.84
C PHE A 273 -23.48 -31.64 8.34
N VAL A 274 -24.27 -30.76 7.74
CA VAL A 274 -25.66 -30.51 8.14
C VAL A 274 -26.63 -31.10 7.12
N PRO A 275 -27.49 -32.06 7.48
CA PRO A 275 -28.51 -32.64 6.60
C PRO A 275 -29.39 -31.57 5.95
N GLY A 276 -29.81 -31.80 4.69
CA GLY A 276 -30.50 -30.83 3.85
C GLY A 276 -31.78 -30.25 4.51
N GLU A 277 -32.55 -31.09 5.16
CA GLU A 277 -33.79 -30.75 5.89
C GLU A 277 -33.51 -29.77 7.06
N ASN A 278 -32.36 -29.87 7.72
CA ASN A 278 -32.00 -29.08 8.89
C ASN A 278 -31.27 -27.78 8.54
N ARG A 279 -30.74 -27.62 7.32
CA ARG A 279 -29.85 -26.50 6.94
C ARG A 279 -30.48 -25.12 7.16
N LYS A 280 -31.77 -24.97 6.85
CA LYS A 280 -32.45 -23.65 7.01
C LYS A 280 -32.56 -23.27 8.49
N ALA A 281 -32.93 -24.21 9.35
CA ALA A 281 -33.09 -23.99 10.78
C ALA A 281 -31.72 -23.75 11.43
N ALA A 282 -30.73 -24.59 11.13
CA ALA A 282 -29.36 -24.47 11.61
C ALA A 282 -28.71 -23.14 11.21
N LYS A 283 -28.86 -22.69 9.96
CA LYS A 283 -28.38 -21.38 9.52
C LYS A 283 -28.98 -20.23 10.30
N LYS A 284 -30.29 -20.25 10.56
CA LYS A 284 -30.93 -19.22 11.36
C LYS A 284 -30.39 -19.13 12.78
N MET A 285 -30.06 -20.24 13.39
CA MET A 285 -29.52 -20.28 14.75
C MET A 285 -28.03 -19.93 14.80
N CYS A 286 -27.23 -20.52 13.91
CA CYS A 286 -25.77 -20.33 13.92
C CYS A 286 -25.33 -18.95 13.41
N PHE A 287 -26.17 -18.25 12.64
CA PHE A 287 -25.86 -16.95 12.04
C PHE A 287 -26.81 -15.82 12.48
N SER A 288 -27.46 -15.96 13.66
CA SER A 288 -28.31 -14.92 14.21
C SER A 288 -27.46 -13.78 14.78
N GLY A 289 -27.35 -12.67 14.03
CA GLY A 289 -26.67 -11.45 14.48
C GLY A 289 -26.17 -10.59 13.32
N ARG A 290 -25.86 -9.30 13.61
CA ARG A 290 -25.37 -8.32 12.61
C ARG A 290 -23.95 -8.65 12.05
N ARG A 291 -23.27 -9.62 12.61
CA ARG A 291 -21.99 -10.15 12.11
C ARG A 291 -22.22 -11.59 11.69
N HIS A 292 -21.92 -11.95 10.46
CA HIS A 292 -22.04 -13.30 9.90
C HIS A 292 -21.07 -14.33 10.51
N VAL A 293 -20.72 -14.19 11.77
CA VAL A 293 -19.85 -15.10 12.51
C VAL A 293 -20.75 -16.10 13.23
N GLY A 294 -21.09 -17.16 12.51
CA GLY A 294 -21.88 -18.23 13.09
C GLY A 294 -21.02 -19.19 13.90
N TYR A 295 -21.52 -19.60 15.05
CA TYR A 295 -20.91 -20.67 15.83
C TYR A 295 -21.29 -22.02 15.23
N LEU A 296 -20.43 -22.58 14.38
CA LEU A 296 -20.70 -23.84 13.67
C LEU A 296 -20.97 -25.00 14.63
N TYR A 297 -20.34 -25.05 15.81
CA TYR A 297 -20.61 -26.07 16.83
C TYR A 297 -22.06 -26.10 17.28
N GLN A 298 -22.82 -24.99 17.16
CA GLN A 298 -24.24 -24.96 17.53
C GLN A 298 -25.10 -25.89 16.67
N ALA A 299 -24.65 -26.19 15.43
CA ALA A 299 -25.33 -27.19 14.62
C ALA A 299 -25.31 -28.57 15.27
N PHE A 300 -24.27 -28.91 16.00
CA PHE A 300 -24.13 -30.14 16.76
C PHE A 300 -24.84 -30.05 18.12
N SER A 301 -24.53 -29.05 18.92
CA SER A 301 -25.10 -28.93 20.29
C SER A 301 -26.62 -28.80 20.32
N MET A 302 -27.22 -28.35 19.21
CA MET A 302 -28.69 -28.23 19.06
C MET A 302 -29.33 -29.37 18.26
N GLY A 303 -28.55 -30.39 17.92
CA GLY A 303 -29.07 -31.58 17.25
C GLY A 303 -29.45 -31.43 15.79
N TYR A 304 -28.96 -30.35 15.11
CA TYR A 304 -29.20 -30.16 13.68
C TYR A 304 -28.30 -31.02 12.79
N ALA A 305 -27.18 -31.50 13.33
CA ALA A 305 -26.26 -32.40 12.66
C ALA A 305 -25.88 -33.57 13.58
N PRO A 306 -25.70 -34.78 13.04
CA PRO A 306 -25.26 -35.94 13.83
C PRO A 306 -23.80 -35.75 14.30
N CYS A 307 -23.54 -36.04 15.55
CA CYS A 307 -22.19 -35.97 16.14
C CYS A 307 -22.06 -36.87 17.37
N GLU A 308 -20.84 -37.09 17.76
CA GLU A 308 -20.48 -37.70 19.04
C GLU A 308 -19.81 -36.67 19.95
N ALA A 309 -20.21 -36.59 21.20
CA ALA A 309 -19.52 -35.77 22.18
C ALA A 309 -18.29 -36.54 22.67
N VAL A 310 -17.11 -35.95 22.59
CA VAL A 310 -15.84 -36.59 22.97
C VAL A 310 -15.05 -35.70 23.93
N ASN A 311 -14.22 -36.28 24.77
CA ASN A 311 -13.41 -35.53 25.74
C ASN A 311 -12.08 -35.04 25.13
N ALA A 312 -11.67 -35.65 24.04
CA ALA A 312 -10.45 -35.32 23.30
C ALA A 312 -10.66 -35.59 21.80
N LEU A 313 -9.82 -35.06 20.96
CA LEU A 313 -9.79 -35.41 19.53
C LEU A 313 -9.54 -36.94 19.41
N PRO A 314 -10.29 -37.68 18.56
CA PRO A 314 -10.05 -39.08 18.34
C PRO A 314 -8.63 -39.38 17.86
N ASP A 315 -8.06 -40.45 18.36
CA ASP A 315 -6.73 -40.92 17.91
C ASP A 315 -6.73 -41.28 16.42
N GLY A 316 -5.60 -41.03 15.78
CA GLY A 316 -5.39 -41.36 14.36
C GLY A 316 -5.88 -40.30 13.37
N LEU A 317 -6.33 -39.14 13.83
CA LEU A 317 -6.54 -37.98 12.95
C LEU A 317 -5.19 -37.41 12.53
N SER A 318 -4.92 -37.37 11.24
CA SER A 318 -3.65 -36.89 10.70
C SER A 318 -3.83 -36.26 9.31
N GLY A 319 -2.83 -35.52 8.88
CA GLY A 319 -2.77 -34.89 7.55
C GLY A 319 -3.39 -33.52 7.45
N PRO A 320 -3.64 -33.05 6.22
CA PRO A 320 -4.09 -31.69 5.97
C PRO A 320 -5.53 -31.46 6.47
N ALA A 321 -5.72 -30.32 7.16
CA ALA A 321 -7.01 -29.91 7.70
C ALA A 321 -7.19 -28.39 7.62
N THR A 322 -8.43 -27.93 7.83
CA THR A 322 -8.76 -26.52 8.03
C THR A 322 -9.12 -26.30 9.49
N LEU A 323 -8.43 -25.38 10.15
CA LEU A 323 -8.79 -24.88 11.48
C LEU A 323 -9.50 -23.53 11.33
N TYR A 324 -10.71 -23.42 11.83
CA TYR A 324 -11.53 -22.22 11.75
C TYR A 324 -11.93 -21.72 13.13
N LEU A 325 -11.53 -20.49 13.46
CA LEU A 325 -11.89 -19.80 14.71
C LEU A 325 -13.22 -19.06 14.52
N ASN A 326 -14.31 -19.65 15.03
CA ASN A 326 -15.66 -19.13 14.78
C ASN A 326 -15.89 -17.72 15.32
N ARG A 327 -15.36 -17.40 16.51
CA ARG A 327 -15.54 -16.10 17.14
C ARG A 327 -14.92 -14.96 16.34
N GLU A 328 -13.74 -15.22 15.82
CA GLU A 328 -12.91 -14.27 15.08
C GLU A 328 -13.22 -14.32 13.57
N GLY A 329 -13.81 -15.41 13.10
CA GLY A 329 -14.03 -15.66 11.67
C GLY A 329 -12.71 -15.84 10.91
N LEU A 330 -11.70 -16.44 11.53
CA LEU A 330 -10.36 -16.64 10.98
C LEU A 330 -10.17 -18.11 10.59
N GLY A 331 -9.63 -18.35 9.39
CA GLY A 331 -9.35 -19.69 8.88
C GLY A 331 -7.86 -19.91 8.64
N PHE A 332 -7.42 -21.14 8.94
CA PHE A 332 -6.03 -21.58 8.80
C PHE A 332 -5.99 -22.93 8.10
N GLU A 333 -5.11 -23.07 7.11
CA GLU A 333 -4.78 -24.35 6.51
C GLU A 333 -3.64 -24.99 7.32
N VAL A 334 -3.83 -26.21 7.72
CA VAL A 334 -2.91 -27.00 8.56
C VAL A 334 -2.50 -28.22 7.76
N GLU A 335 -1.20 -28.49 7.65
CA GLU A 335 -0.68 -29.66 6.93
C GLU A 335 -0.59 -30.91 7.82
N ASN A 336 -0.41 -30.72 9.13
CA ASN A 336 -0.23 -31.78 10.12
C ASN A 336 -1.15 -31.57 11.34
N CYS A 337 -2.44 -31.85 11.17
CA CYS A 337 -3.45 -31.58 12.21
C CYS A 337 -3.20 -32.33 13.52
N GLU A 338 -2.49 -33.43 13.50
CA GLU A 338 -2.06 -34.17 14.67
C GLU A 338 -1.19 -33.37 15.65
N ALA A 339 -0.49 -32.37 15.15
CA ALA A 339 0.35 -31.48 15.97
C ALA A 339 -0.43 -30.40 16.72
N ILE A 340 -1.71 -30.17 16.40
CA ILE A 340 -2.53 -29.13 17.04
C ILE A 340 -2.73 -29.43 18.54
N GLY A 341 -2.90 -30.69 18.90
CA GLY A 341 -3.20 -31.10 20.26
C GLY A 341 -4.59 -30.66 20.72
N THR A 342 -4.66 -29.65 21.57
CA THR A 342 -5.95 -29.10 22.06
C THR A 342 -6.49 -28.04 21.16
N LEU A 343 -7.76 -28.16 20.77
CA LEU A 343 -8.46 -27.14 19.98
C LEU A 343 -8.77 -25.89 20.84
N PRO A 344 -8.68 -24.69 20.27
CA PRO A 344 -9.17 -23.48 20.91
C PRO A 344 -10.69 -23.53 21.16
N ASP A 345 -11.16 -22.71 22.08
CA ASP A 345 -12.60 -22.51 22.30
C ASP A 345 -13.30 -21.96 21.05
N CYS A 346 -14.48 -22.48 20.79
CA CYS A 346 -15.30 -22.09 19.62
C CYS A 346 -14.57 -22.27 18.28
N ALA A 347 -13.69 -23.25 18.18
CA ALA A 347 -12.98 -23.59 16.94
C ALA A 347 -13.61 -24.78 16.24
N VAL A 348 -13.34 -24.91 14.94
CA VAL A 348 -13.69 -26.08 14.12
C VAL A 348 -12.44 -26.53 13.38
N LEU A 349 -12.10 -27.81 13.54
CA LEU A 349 -11.06 -28.49 12.78
C LEU A 349 -11.73 -29.47 11.82
N THR A 350 -11.43 -29.38 10.53
CA THR A 350 -12.06 -30.21 9.50
C THR A 350 -11.02 -30.74 8.54
N ALA A 351 -11.07 -32.03 8.21
CA ALA A 351 -10.24 -32.61 7.16
C ALA A 351 -10.40 -31.83 5.84
N LYS A 352 -9.33 -31.71 5.07
CA LYS A 352 -9.33 -30.97 3.80
C LYS A 352 -10.32 -31.58 2.79
N ASP A 353 -10.51 -32.89 2.83
CA ASP A 353 -11.47 -33.65 2.02
C ASP A 353 -12.90 -33.67 2.59
N LEU A 354 -13.14 -32.98 3.69
CA LEU A 354 -14.41 -32.94 4.41
C LEU A 354 -14.87 -34.30 4.98
N SER A 355 -13.98 -35.30 5.10
CA SER A 355 -14.34 -36.64 5.59
C SER A 355 -14.70 -36.67 7.09
N TRP A 356 -14.19 -35.70 7.86
CA TRP A 356 -14.52 -35.56 9.28
C TRP A 356 -14.42 -34.10 9.73
N THR A 357 -15.04 -33.80 10.85
CA THR A 357 -14.92 -32.51 11.53
C THR A 357 -15.01 -32.64 13.03
N ALA A 358 -14.30 -31.79 13.76
CA ALA A 358 -14.39 -31.63 15.20
C ALA A 358 -14.67 -30.14 15.52
N ALA A 359 -15.62 -29.88 16.40
CA ALA A 359 -15.98 -28.52 16.79
C ALA A 359 -15.99 -28.38 18.31
N THR A 360 -15.43 -27.28 18.83
CA THR A 360 -15.42 -26.99 20.27
C THR A 360 -16.47 -25.98 20.66
N SER A 361 -17.11 -26.17 21.81
CA SER A 361 -17.94 -25.15 22.46
C SER A 361 -17.09 -24.21 23.32
N GLY A 362 -17.67 -23.08 23.76
CA GLY A 362 -17.02 -22.23 24.78
C GLY A 362 -16.95 -22.83 26.19
N LYS A 363 -17.29 -24.11 26.34
CA LYS A 363 -17.23 -24.88 27.60
C LYS A 363 -16.31 -26.09 27.49
N CYS A 364 -15.40 -26.12 26.55
CA CYS A 364 -14.46 -27.21 26.26
C CYS A 364 -15.10 -28.55 25.85
N GLU A 365 -16.38 -28.55 25.48
CA GLU A 365 -17.02 -29.73 24.90
C GLU A 365 -16.59 -29.86 23.43
N ILE A 366 -16.22 -31.06 23.00
CA ILE A 366 -15.82 -31.39 21.64
C ILE A 366 -16.92 -32.23 20.99
N TYR A 367 -17.41 -31.80 19.87
CA TYR A 367 -18.35 -32.50 19.00
C TYR A 367 -17.60 -33.04 17.78
N PHE A 368 -17.60 -34.34 17.58
CA PHE A 368 -16.93 -35.00 16.47
C PHE A 368 -17.97 -35.62 15.52
N ALA A 369 -17.79 -35.45 14.22
CA ALA A 369 -18.63 -36.03 13.18
C ALA A 369 -17.78 -36.56 12.01
N ARG A 370 -18.25 -37.64 11.39
CA ARG A 370 -17.79 -38.09 10.07
C ARG A 370 -18.85 -37.79 9.03
N ALA A 371 -18.40 -37.41 7.80
CA ALA A 371 -19.30 -37.15 6.67
C ALA A 371 -19.89 -38.44 6.11
#